data_a1a17328d162156e3efb3792abbf9805
#
_entry.id   a1a17328d162156e3efb3792abbf9805
#
_cell.length_a   1.000
_cell.length_b   1.000
_cell.length_c   1.000
_cell.angle_alpha   90.00
_cell.angle_beta   90.00
_cell.angle_gamma   90.00
#
_symmetry.space_group_name_H-M   'P 1'
#
loop_
_entity.id
_entity.type
_entity.pdbx_description
1 polymer ?
#
loop_
_entity_poly.entity_id
_entity_poly.type
_entity_poly.pdbx_seq_one_letter_code
_entity_poly.pdbx_strand_id
1 'polypeptide(L)'
;MIPAAAENVSTADSLYNKKQYEEALRVYQDVQKEGLTSAAMLYNMGNAAVKCDHYGEAMVAYQKAQSMDPGNSRIRNNIEYLQQKVFDRNNAKLGGRKGDVTPDEPSGLSALWYNITGCVNPNLWGTLAFGFFVLLLAGVLCYFLSGNVLVRKIGFFSAIGCVALTIIFGCFTVGARNHWANRQICVVTAFESTPLPKPDKEEKSTLTPLVAGTLLSTPETDTPTPEGWVFVRLNATTAGYVPAEEVTVIK
;
A
#
# COMPACT_ATOMS: atom_id res chain seq x y z
N MET A 1 -7.72 32.17 -6.95
CA MET A 1 -8.56 31.78 -5.79
C MET A 1 -8.09 30.39 -5.37
N ILE A 2 -7.49 30.24 -4.20
CA ILE A 2 -7.12 28.93 -3.65
C ILE A 2 -8.43 28.26 -3.25
N PRO A 3 -8.74 27.03 -3.70
CA PRO A 3 -9.98 26.37 -3.28
C PRO A 3 -9.97 26.21 -1.74
N ALA A 4 -11.12 26.41 -1.10
CA ALA A 4 -11.31 26.37 0.36
C ALA A 4 -10.64 25.14 1.02
N ALA A 5 -10.61 24.03 0.33
CA ALA A 5 -9.96 22.82 0.79
C ALA A 5 -8.43 22.87 0.84
N ALA A 6 -7.78 23.58 -0.08
CA ALA A 6 -6.33 23.78 -0.01
C ALA A 6 -5.97 24.71 1.16
N GLU A 7 -6.85 25.64 1.51
CA GLU A 7 -6.71 26.49 2.70
C GLU A 7 -6.87 25.65 3.98
N ASN A 8 -7.80 24.71 4.01
CA ASN A 8 -8.00 23.80 5.12
C ASN A 8 -6.79 22.87 5.32
N VAL A 9 -6.19 22.34 4.25
CA VAL A 9 -4.96 21.52 4.35
C VAL A 9 -3.79 22.35 4.91
N SER A 10 -3.62 23.58 4.43
CA SER A 10 -2.55 24.47 4.94
C SER A 10 -2.77 24.83 6.41
N THR A 11 -4.00 24.96 6.84
CA THR A 11 -4.37 25.17 8.24
C THR A 11 -3.99 23.95 9.08
N ALA A 12 -4.31 22.73 8.63
CA ALA A 12 -3.91 21.51 9.30
C ALA A 12 -2.38 21.36 9.41
N ASP A 13 -1.63 21.67 8.33
CA ASP A 13 -0.17 21.69 8.34
C ASP A 13 0.38 22.71 9.36
N SER A 14 -0.25 23.89 9.46
CA SER A 14 0.12 24.91 10.45
C SER A 14 -0.11 24.44 11.89
N LEU A 15 -1.27 23.81 12.16
CA LEU A 15 -1.60 23.22 13.46
C LEU A 15 -0.59 22.12 13.84
N TYR A 16 -0.25 21.26 12.88
CA TYR A 16 0.75 20.20 13.08
C TYR A 16 2.11 20.79 13.49
N ASN A 17 2.56 21.85 12.80
CA ASN A 17 3.82 22.54 13.10
C ASN A 17 3.81 23.21 14.49
N LYS A 18 2.63 23.66 14.95
CA LYS A 18 2.41 24.16 16.31
C LYS A 18 2.27 23.06 17.36
N LYS A 19 2.43 21.80 16.98
CA LYS A 19 2.27 20.59 17.82
C LYS A 19 0.84 20.39 18.34
N GLN A 20 -0.15 21.01 17.73
CA GLN A 20 -1.59 20.83 18.00
C GLN A 20 -2.09 19.65 17.17
N TYR A 21 -1.62 18.44 17.49
CA TYR A 21 -1.78 17.26 16.65
C TYR A 21 -3.23 16.78 16.55
N GLU A 22 -4.00 16.84 17.66
CA GLU A 22 -5.41 16.46 17.67
C GLU A 22 -6.26 17.38 16.79
N GLU A 23 -6.01 18.69 16.85
CA GLU A 23 -6.72 19.66 16.03
C GLU A 23 -6.34 19.52 14.56
N ALA A 24 -5.04 19.31 14.26
CA ALA A 24 -4.57 19.04 12.91
C ALA A 24 -5.23 17.79 12.34
N LEU A 25 -5.30 16.70 13.12
CA LEU A 25 -5.92 15.44 12.71
C LEU A 25 -7.41 15.64 12.36
N ARG A 26 -8.16 16.37 13.18
CA ARG A 26 -9.56 16.67 12.91
C ARG A 26 -9.75 17.44 11.60
N VAL A 27 -8.93 18.47 11.35
CA VAL A 27 -9.00 19.24 10.10
C VAL A 27 -8.68 18.37 8.89
N TYR A 28 -7.65 17.50 8.96
CA TYR A 28 -7.37 16.55 7.89
C TYR A 28 -8.54 15.58 7.64
N GLN A 29 -9.17 15.07 8.70
CA GLN A 29 -10.33 14.18 8.58
C GLN A 29 -11.51 14.88 7.92
N ASP A 30 -11.76 16.14 8.23
CA ASP A 30 -12.84 16.91 7.64
C ASP A 30 -12.59 17.17 6.15
N VAL A 31 -11.36 17.52 5.76
CA VAL A 31 -10.95 17.63 4.34
C VAL A 31 -11.12 16.30 3.62
N GLN A 32 -10.78 15.19 4.28
CA GLN A 32 -10.97 13.85 3.69
C GLN A 32 -12.45 13.53 3.47
N LYS A 33 -13.35 13.90 4.39
CA LYS A 33 -14.81 13.71 4.26
C LYS A 33 -15.39 14.53 3.09
N GLU A 34 -14.81 15.69 2.79
CA GLU A 34 -15.17 16.51 1.63
C GLU A 34 -14.70 15.88 0.28
N GLY A 35 -14.04 14.72 0.33
CA GLY A 35 -13.57 13.99 -0.85
C GLY A 35 -12.24 14.50 -1.42
N LEU A 36 -11.59 15.44 -0.76
CA LEU A 36 -10.34 16.05 -1.19
C LEU A 36 -9.17 15.30 -0.56
N THR A 37 -8.60 14.37 -1.29
CA THR A 37 -7.50 13.54 -0.83
C THR A 37 -6.30 13.61 -1.77
N SER A 38 -5.11 13.70 -1.17
CA SER A 38 -3.84 13.53 -1.87
C SER A 38 -2.91 12.64 -1.03
N ALA A 39 -1.93 12.00 -1.67
CA ALA A 39 -0.95 11.19 -0.96
C ALA A 39 -0.22 11.99 0.13
N ALA A 40 0.12 13.25 -0.15
CA ALA A 40 0.79 14.13 0.80
C ALA A 40 -0.10 14.47 2.02
N MET A 41 -1.38 14.80 1.78
CA MET A 41 -2.33 15.09 2.86
C MET A 41 -2.54 13.86 3.75
N LEU A 42 -2.79 12.69 3.15
CA LEU A 42 -2.97 11.44 3.89
C LEU A 42 -1.71 11.05 4.67
N TYR A 43 -0.52 11.28 4.11
CA TYR A 43 0.74 11.09 4.83
C TYR A 43 0.84 11.99 6.05
N ASN A 44 0.52 13.29 5.93
CA ASN A 44 0.54 14.24 7.03
C ASN A 44 -0.54 13.92 8.08
N MET A 45 -1.72 13.50 7.65
CA MET A 45 -2.78 12.99 8.53
C MET A 45 -2.29 11.78 9.34
N GLY A 46 -1.62 10.83 8.70
CA GLY A 46 -1.01 9.69 9.36
C GLY A 46 0.04 10.09 10.39
N ASN A 47 0.89 11.09 10.06
CA ASN A 47 1.86 11.64 11.00
C ASN A 47 1.18 12.28 12.23
N ALA A 48 0.09 13.03 12.04
CA ALA A 48 -0.69 13.61 13.14
C ALA A 48 -1.30 12.52 14.02
N ALA A 49 -1.92 11.49 13.42
CA ALA A 49 -2.51 10.37 14.12
C ALA A 49 -1.48 9.57 14.95
N VAL A 50 -0.24 9.37 14.43
CA VAL A 50 0.85 8.74 15.22
C VAL A 50 1.21 9.57 16.43
N LYS A 51 1.19 10.89 16.35
CA LYS A 51 1.48 11.80 17.49
C LYS A 51 0.39 11.77 18.57
N CYS A 52 -0.83 11.39 18.19
CA CYS A 52 -1.97 11.21 19.08
C CYS A 52 -2.14 9.75 19.55
N ASP A 53 -1.21 8.85 19.24
CA ASP A 53 -1.28 7.40 19.51
C ASP A 53 -2.49 6.69 18.84
N HIS A 54 -3.11 7.30 17.85
CA HIS A 54 -4.20 6.74 17.03
C HIS A 54 -3.64 5.85 15.92
N TYR A 55 -3.04 4.71 16.29
CA TYR A 55 -2.29 3.86 15.36
C TYR A 55 -3.14 3.20 14.26
N GLY A 56 -4.42 2.90 14.56
CA GLY A 56 -5.36 2.40 13.55
C GLY A 56 -5.59 3.41 12.43
N GLU A 57 -5.95 4.65 12.81
CA GLU A 57 -6.17 5.73 11.85
C GLU A 57 -4.89 6.09 11.08
N ALA A 58 -3.75 6.13 11.78
CA ALA A 58 -2.45 6.38 11.16
C ALA A 58 -2.13 5.34 10.08
N MET A 59 -2.34 4.05 10.38
CA MET A 59 -2.10 2.97 9.44
C MET A 59 -3.03 3.06 8.23
N VAL A 60 -4.31 3.34 8.43
CA VAL A 60 -5.27 3.56 7.34
C VAL A 60 -4.84 4.72 6.45
N ALA A 61 -4.45 5.85 7.05
CA ALA A 61 -4.00 7.04 6.31
C ALA A 61 -2.74 6.75 5.48
N TYR A 62 -1.73 6.11 6.06
CA TYR A 62 -0.52 5.74 5.35
C TYR A 62 -0.76 4.72 4.23
N GLN A 63 -1.60 3.72 4.44
CA GLN A 63 -1.91 2.73 3.42
C GLN A 63 -2.66 3.34 2.23
N LYS A 64 -3.60 4.26 2.48
CA LYS A 64 -4.25 5.05 1.43
C LYS A 64 -3.26 5.97 0.72
N ALA A 65 -2.35 6.62 1.45
CA ALA A 65 -1.29 7.43 0.84
C ALA A 65 -0.38 6.59 -0.06
N GLN A 66 -0.02 5.39 0.38
CA GLN A 66 0.82 4.47 -0.38
C GLN A 66 0.13 3.95 -1.66
N SER A 67 -1.19 3.73 -1.64
CA SER A 67 -1.92 3.34 -2.85
C SER A 67 -1.94 4.45 -3.91
N MET A 68 -1.91 5.73 -3.47
CA MET A 68 -1.84 6.89 -4.36
C MET A 68 -0.42 7.17 -4.87
N ASP A 69 0.60 6.94 -4.04
CA ASP A 69 2.02 7.16 -4.38
C ASP A 69 2.89 5.97 -3.93
N PRO A 70 2.82 4.84 -4.67
CA PRO A 70 3.53 3.60 -4.31
C PRO A 70 5.04 3.71 -4.23
N GLY A 71 5.63 4.65 -5.00
CA GLY A 71 7.08 4.88 -5.06
C GLY A 71 7.65 5.71 -3.91
N ASN A 72 6.82 6.22 -3.02
CA ASN A 72 7.24 7.15 -1.98
C ASN A 72 7.87 6.42 -0.79
N SER A 73 9.19 6.52 -0.69
CA SER A 73 9.94 5.88 0.39
C SER A 73 9.60 6.42 1.79
N ARG A 74 9.19 7.70 1.90
CA ARG A 74 8.81 8.27 3.21
C ARG A 74 7.55 7.61 3.75
N ILE A 75 6.54 7.39 2.89
CA ILE A 75 5.31 6.70 3.27
C ILE A 75 5.65 5.27 3.70
N ARG A 76 6.43 4.55 2.89
CA ARG A 76 6.84 3.18 3.19
C ARG A 76 7.59 3.07 4.52
N ASN A 77 8.57 3.92 4.74
CA ASN A 77 9.35 3.90 5.99
C ASN A 77 8.47 4.19 7.22
N ASN A 78 7.47 5.08 7.09
CA ASN A 78 6.54 5.35 8.20
C ASN A 78 5.59 4.18 8.45
N ILE A 79 5.17 3.46 7.40
CA ILE A 79 4.39 2.22 7.55
C ILE A 79 5.22 1.16 8.30
N GLU A 80 6.45 0.92 7.87
CA GLU A 80 7.37 -0.04 8.50
C GLU A 80 7.62 0.31 9.98
N TYR A 81 7.90 1.59 10.27
CA TYR A 81 8.05 2.07 11.63
C TYR A 81 6.80 1.83 12.49
N LEU A 82 5.62 2.15 11.94
CA LEU A 82 4.36 1.96 12.66
C LEU A 82 4.02 0.47 12.83
N GLN A 83 4.30 -0.36 11.83
CA GLN A 83 4.14 -1.83 11.95
C GLN A 83 5.00 -2.39 13.08
N GLN A 84 6.26 -1.98 13.17
CA GLN A 84 7.15 -2.40 14.26
C GLN A 84 6.59 -1.97 15.62
N LYS A 85 6.12 -0.73 15.74
CA LYS A 85 5.54 -0.20 16.97
C LYS A 85 4.26 -0.95 17.40
N VAL A 86 3.40 -1.28 16.44
CA VAL A 86 2.19 -2.09 16.65
C VAL A 86 2.56 -3.52 17.05
N PHE A 87 3.55 -4.13 16.40
CA PHE A 87 4.05 -5.45 16.72
C PHE A 87 4.61 -5.53 18.16
N ASP A 88 5.41 -4.55 18.55
CA ASP A 88 5.96 -4.47 19.92
C ASP A 88 4.85 -4.33 20.95
N ARG A 89 3.79 -3.56 20.64
CA ARG A 89 2.62 -3.39 21.51
C ARG A 89 1.79 -4.67 21.63
N ASN A 90 1.61 -5.40 20.53
CA ASN A 90 0.96 -6.72 20.54
C ASN A 90 1.75 -7.69 21.42
N ASN A 91 3.07 -7.79 21.23
CA ASN A 91 3.92 -8.70 21.99
C ASN A 91 3.96 -8.37 23.49
N ALA A 92 3.95 -7.09 23.86
CA ALA A 92 3.89 -6.67 25.25
C ALA A 92 2.59 -7.11 25.93
N LYS A 93 1.45 -7.05 25.23
CA LYS A 93 0.15 -7.53 25.75
C LYS A 93 0.11 -9.06 25.91
N LEU A 94 0.80 -9.79 25.04
CA LEU A 94 0.82 -11.26 25.06
C LEU A 94 1.81 -11.86 26.06
N GLY A 95 2.48 -11.05 26.88
CA GLY A 95 3.43 -11.52 27.87
C GLY A 95 4.60 -12.32 27.28
N GLY A 96 5.06 -11.95 26.07
CA GLY A 96 6.17 -12.59 25.37
C GLY A 96 5.81 -13.86 24.59
N ARG A 97 4.52 -14.24 24.50
CA ARG A 97 4.08 -15.25 23.53
C ARG A 97 4.19 -14.62 22.15
N LYS A 98 4.89 -15.29 21.21
CA LYS A 98 4.88 -14.86 19.81
C LYS A 98 3.44 -14.78 19.33
N GLY A 99 2.98 -13.58 18.98
CA GLY A 99 1.66 -13.41 18.38
C GLY A 99 1.59 -14.19 17.08
N ASP A 100 0.47 -14.83 16.83
CA ASP A 100 0.23 -15.61 15.59
C ASP A 100 0.10 -14.74 14.34
N VAL A 101 0.30 -13.43 14.46
CA VAL A 101 0.18 -12.49 13.34
C VAL A 101 1.55 -12.28 12.70
N THR A 102 1.80 -13.06 11.66
CA THR A 102 2.94 -12.85 10.77
C THR A 102 2.39 -12.59 9.38
N PRO A 103 2.73 -11.45 8.74
CA PRO A 103 2.36 -11.22 7.35
C PRO A 103 2.87 -12.38 6.48
N ASP A 104 2.03 -12.82 5.54
CA ASP A 104 2.46 -13.77 4.51
C ASP A 104 3.51 -13.07 3.62
N GLU A 105 4.79 -13.30 3.91
CA GLU A 105 5.87 -12.79 3.09
C GLU A 105 6.12 -13.75 1.92
N PRO A 106 6.06 -13.26 0.69
CA PRO A 106 6.41 -14.07 -0.46
C PRO A 106 7.89 -14.48 -0.36
N SER A 107 8.22 -15.71 -0.78
CA SER A 107 9.57 -16.27 -0.68
C SER A 107 10.19 -16.51 -2.06
N GLY A 108 11.51 -16.51 -2.14
CA GLY A 108 12.25 -16.84 -3.38
C GLY A 108 12.02 -15.83 -4.52
N LEU A 109 11.76 -16.33 -5.73
CA LEU A 109 11.55 -15.51 -6.93
C LEU A 109 10.30 -14.65 -6.84
N SER A 110 9.27 -15.12 -6.13
CA SER A 110 8.04 -14.34 -5.90
C SER A 110 8.30 -13.12 -5.01
N ALA A 111 9.20 -13.23 -4.03
CA ALA A 111 9.63 -12.10 -3.22
C ALA A 111 10.36 -11.03 -4.04
N LEU A 112 11.26 -11.44 -4.94
CA LEU A 112 11.92 -10.51 -5.85
C LEU A 112 10.93 -9.80 -6.75
N TRP A 113 9.99 -10.54 -7.34
CA TRP A 113 8.93 -9.97 -8.16
C TRP A 113 8.06 -8.98 -7.38
N TYR A 114 7.65 -9.36 -6.17
CA TYR A 114 6.87 -8.53 -5.27
C TYR A 114 7.60 -7.23 -4.91
N ASN A 115 8.89 -7.31 -4.56
CA ASN A 115 9.70 -6.15 -4.21
C ASN A 115 9.89 -5.21 -5.40
N ILE A 116 10.18 -5.74 -6.59
CA ILE A 116 10.35 -4.94 -7.81
C ILE A 116 9.04 -4.23 -8.19
N THR A 117 7.92 -4.94 -8.15
CA THR A 117 6.62 -4.39 -8.58
C THR A 117 5.95 -3.55 -7.51
N GLY A 118 6.16 -3.84 -6.22
CA GLY A 118 5.53 -3.14 -5.10
C GLY A 118 6.26 -1.87 -4.65
N CYS A 119 7.59 -1.79 -4.85
CA CYS A 119 8.38 -0.65 -4.37
C CYS A 119 8.48 0.52 -5.35
N VAL A 120 8.10 0.33 -6.60
CA VAL A 120 8.26 1.32 -7.68
C VAL A 120 6.89 1.72 -8.22
N ASN A 121 6.72 3.01 -8.49
CA ASN A 121 5.50 3.51 -9.10
C ASN A 121 5.26 2.82 -10.47
N PRO A 122 4.09 2.22 -10.71
CA PRO A 122 3.76 1.57 -11.97
C PRO A 122 3.97 2.47 -13.20
N ASN A 123 3.75 3.77 -13.05
CA ASN A 123 3.95 4.74 -14.13
C ASN A 123 5.41 4.86 -14.57
N LEU A 124 6.38 4.65 -13.66
CA LEU A 124 7.81 4.68 -14.03
C LEU A 124 8.15 3.52 -14.98
N TRP A 125 7.66 2.33 -14.68
CA TRP A 125 7.84 1.16 -15.55
C TRP A 125 7.22 1.39 -16.93
N GLY A 126 6.00 1.97 -16.98
CA GLY A 126 5.33 2.31 -18.23
C GLY A 126 6.09 3.37 -19.02
N THR A 127 6.65 4.39 -18.37
CA THR A 127 7.46 5.43 -19.02
C THR A 127 8.73 4.84 -19.61
N LEU A 128 9.42 3.93 -18.90
CA LEU A 128 10.60 3.24 -19.41
C LEU A 128 10.26 2.35 -20.61
N ALA A 129 9.17 1.57 -20.53
CA ALA A 129 8.71 0.76 -21.66
C ALA A 129 8.40 1.62 -22.90
N PHE A 130 7.73 2.74 -22.71
CA PHE A 130 7.46 3.69 -23.81
C PHE A 130 8.74 4.32 -24.37
N GLY A 131 9.70 4.68 -23.53
CA GLY A 131 10.99 5.21 -23.97
C GLY A 131 11.77 4.21 -24.85
N PHE A 132 11.84 2.94 -24.45
CA PHE A 132 12.46 1.88 -25.26
C PHE A 132 11.69 1.61 -26.55
N PHE A 133 10.37 1.71 -26.53
CA PHE A 133 9.56 1.62 -27.76
C PHE A 133 9.88 2.75 -28.76
N VAL A 134 10.06 3.99 -28.30
CA VAL A 134 10.48 5.11 -29.15
C VAL A 134 11.89 4.88 -29.73
N LEU A 135 12.84 4.37 -28.90
CA LEU A 135 14.19 4.02 -29.35
C LEU A 135 14.17 2.88 -30.38
N LEU A 136 13.30 1.90 -30.21
CA LEU A 136 13.06 0.85 -31.20
C LEU A 136 12.67 1.44 -32.55
N LEU A 137 11.68 2.35 -32.58
CA LEU A 137 11.26 3.01 -33.82
C LEU A 137 12.40 3.79 -34.47
N ALA A 138 13.20 4.51 -33.69
CA ALA A 138 14.38 5.21 -34.18
C ALA A 138 15.41 4.25 -34.79
N GLY A 139 15.68 3.11 -34.15
CA GLY A 139 16.57 2.06 -34.67
C GLY A 139 16.10 1.47 -35.98
N VAL A 140 14.80 1.22 -36.11
CA VAL A 140 14.16 0.76 -37.37
C VAL A 140 14.29 1.80 -38.46
N LEU A 141 14.03 3.08 -38.16
CA LEU A 141 14.21 4.17 -39.12
C LEU A 141 15.67 4.30 -39.58
N CYS A 142 16.63 4.22 -38.67
CA CYS A 142 18.04 4.21 -39.01
C CYS A 142 18.43 3.03 -39.93
N TYR A 143 17.84 1.87 -39.71
CA TYR A 143 18.06 0.71 -40.54
C TYR A 143 17.58 0.91 -41.99
N PHE A 144 16.40 1.50 -42.18
CA PHE A 144 15.80 1.69 -43.50
C PHE A 144 16.34 2.92 -44.22
N LEU A 145 16.54 4.04 -43.53
CA LEU A 145 16.89 5.32 -44.17
C LEU A 145 18.37 5.55 -44.37
N SER A 146 19.25 4.87 -43.61
CA SER A 146 20.69 5.10 -43.72
C SER A 146 21.30 4.40 -44.92
N GLY A 147 22.13 5.11 -45.68
CA GLY A 147 22.98 4.56 -46.74
C GLY A 147 24.27 3.89 -46.18
N ASN A 148 24.61 4.12 -44.90
CA ASN A 148 25.83 3.62 -44.31
C ASN A 148 25.60 2.25 -43.67
N VAL A 149 26.38 1.23 -44.09
CA VAL A 149 26.25 -0.16 -43.59
C VAL A 149 26.46 -0.26 -42.08
N LEU A 150 27.36 0.54 -41.49
CA LEU A 150 27.63 0.52 -40.05
C LEU A 150 26.43 1.04 -39.26
N VAL A 151 25.82 2.13 -39.69
CA VAL A 151 24.62 2.71 -39.07
C VAL A 151 23.43 1.74 -39.17
N ARG A 152 23.28 1.05 -40.31
CA ARG A 152 22.23 0.01 -40.45
C ARG A 152 22.42 -1.15 -39.49
N LYS A 153 23.64 -1.63 -39.31
CA LYS A 153 23.95 -2.71 -38.33
C LYS A 153 23.66 -2.26 -36.91
N ILE A 154 24.09 -1.06 -36.52
CA ILE A 154 23.78 -0.50 -35.20
C ILE A 154 22.28 -0.38 -35.00
N GLY A 155 21.53 0.20 -35.96
CA GLY A 155 20.09 0.33 -35.91
C GLY A 155 19.36 -1.01 -35.72
N PHE A 156 19.82 -2.06 -36.44
CA PHE A 156 19.24 -3.39 -36.33
C PHE A 156 19.43 -4.02 -34.95
N PHE A 157 20.68 -4.06 -34.44
CA PHE A 157 20.97 -4.68 -33.15
C PHE A 157 20.36 -3.88 -31.97
N SER A 158 20.38 -2.55 -32.06
CA SER A 158 19.72 -1.70 -31.05
C SER A 158 18.21 -1.91 -31.05
N ALA A 159 17.57 -2.05 -32.20
CA ALA A 159 16.14 -2.35 -32.29
C ALA A 159 15.78 -3.68 -31.60
N ILE A 160 16.55 -4.74 -31.84
CA ILE A 160 16.34 -6.03 -31.18
C ILE A 160 16.46 -5.89 -29.64
N GLY A 161 17.50 -5.21 -29.14
CA GLY A 161 17.67 -4.96 -27.72
C GLY A 161 16.49 -4.15 -27.12
N CYS A 162 16.04 -3.13 -27.84
CA CYS A 162 14.90 -2.30 -27.42
C CYS A 162 13.57 -3.09 -27.39
N VAL A 163 13.34 -4.05 -28.30
CA VAL A 163 12.17 -4.95 -28.23
C VAL A 163 12.18 -5.72 -26.90
N ALA A 164 13.30 -6.36 -26.57
CA ALA A 164 13.41 -7.14 -25.35
C ALA A 164 13.15 -6.27 -24.09
N LEU A 165 13.75 -5.08 -24.03
CA LEU A 165 13.57 -4.16 -22.92
C LEU A 165 12.14 -3.62 -22.82
N THR A 166 11.50 -3.30 -23.96
CA THR A 166 10.09 -2.88 -23.99
C THR A 166 9.17 -3.96 -23.40
N ILE A 167 9.39 -5.23 -23.75
CA ILE A 167 8.62 -6.36 -23.22
C ILE A 167 8.85 -6.51 -21.72
N ILE A 168 10.11 -6.49 -21.26
CA ILE A 168 10.47 -6.64 -19.84
C ILE A 168 9.80 -5.54 -19.01
N PHE A 169 9.96 -4.27 -19.38
CA PHE A 169 9.38 -3.16 -18.64
C PHE A 169 7.85 -3.11 -18.77
N GLY A 170 7.30 -3.59 -19.89
CA GLY A 170 5.87 -3.81 -20.07
C GLY A 170 5.32 -4.84 -19.07
N CYS A 171 6.00 -5.97 -18.89
CA CYS A 171 5.64 -6.98 -17.89
C CYS A 171 5.70 -6.43 -16.46
N PHE A 172 6.73 -5.62 -16.14
CA PHE A 172 6.80 -4.96 -14.83
C PHE A 172 5.66 -3.96 -14.61
N THR A 173 5.27 -3.23 -15.65
CA THR A 173 4.12 -2.31 -15.59
C THR A 173 2.83 -3.04 -15.24
N VAL A 174 2.55 -4.14 -15.94
CA VAL A 174 1.35 -4.97 -15.69
C VAL A 174 1.43 -5.60 -14.32
N GLY A 175 2.57 -6.17 -13.93
CA GLY A 175 2.79 -6.76 -12.62
C GLY A 175 2.57 -5.76 -11.48
N ALA A 176 3.13 -4.55 -11.61
CA ALA A 176 2.96 -3.50 -10.62
C ALA A 176 1.50 -3.01 -10.52
N ARG A 177 0.81 -2.84 -11.65
CA ARG A 177 -0.62 -2.49 -11.65
C ARG A 177 -1.47 -3.56 -10.98
N ASN A 178 -1.26 -4.83 -11.33
CA ASN A 178 -2.00 -5.94 -10.74
C ASN A 178 -1.73 -6.06 -9.23
N HIS A 179 -0.47 -5.84 -8.79
CA HIS A 179 -0.12 -5.84 -7.38
C HIS A 179 -0.95 -4.80 -6.59
N TRP A 180 -1.03 -3.57 -7.10
CA TRP A 180 -1.77 -2.50 -6.42
C TRP A 180 -3.29 -2.61 -6.59
N ALA A 181 -3.79 -3.08 -7.74
CA ALA A 181 -5.22 -3.25 -7.99
C ALA A 181 -5.85 -4.40 -7.18
N ASN A 182 -5.08 -5.47 -6.95
CA ASN A 182 -5.57 -6.66 -6.24
C ASN A 182 -5.17 -6.67 -4.75
N ARG A 183 -4.57 -5.59 -4.26
CA ARG A 183 -4.16 -5.49 -2.87
C ARG A 183 -5.39 -5.29 -1.99
N GLN A 184 -5.75 -6.33 -1.26
CA GLN A 184 -6.82 -6.29 -0.27
C GLN A 184 -6.20 -6.41 1.11
N ILE A 185 -6.16 -5.31 1.83
CA ILE A 185 -5.65 -5.24 3.19
C ILE A 185 -6.74 -4.73 4.13
N CYS A 186 -6.67 -5.20 5.35
CA CYS A 186 -7.54 -4.80 6.42
C CYS A 186 -6.68 -4.24 7.56
N VAL A 187 -7.10 -3.11 8.10
CA VAL A 187 -6.46 -2.47 9.26
C VAL A 187 -7.39 -2.55 10.44
N VAL A 188 -6.93 -3.06 11.56
CA VAL A 188 -7.68 -3.00 12.82
C VAL A 188 -7.71 -1.55 13.28
N THR A 189 -8.91 -0.97 13.39
CA THR A 189 -9.14 0.41 13.83
C THR A 189 -9.63 0.50 15.26
N ALA A 190 -10.30 -0.53 15.75
CA ALA A 190 -10.69 -0.64 17.16
C ALA A 190 -9.44 -0.73 18.06
N PHE A 191 -9.56 -0.25 19.30
CA PHE A 191 -8.48 -0.31 20.29
C PHE A 191 -7.95 -1.73 20.50
N GLU A 192 -8.85 -2.69 20.48
CA GLU A 192 -8.56 -4.14 20.54
C GLU A 192 -9.65 -4.88 19.77
N SER A 193 -9.26 -5.85 18.99
CA SER A 193 -10.16 -6.73 18.24
C SER A 193 -9.70 -8.16 18.42
N THR A 194 -10.64 -9.06 18.67
CA THR A 194 -10.33 -10.48 18.85
C THR A 194 -10.96 -11.27 17.70
N PRO A 195 -10.15 -11.79 16.77
CA PRO A 195 -10.68 -12.61 15.68
C PRO A 195 -11.38 -13.86 16.21
N LEU A 196 -12.46 -14.26 15.56
CA LEU A 196 -13.22 -15.45 15.89
C LEU A 196 -13.00 -16.54 14.83
N PRO A 197 -12.94 -17.83 15.22
CA PRO A 197 -12.83 -18.91 14.24
C PRO A 197 -14.09 -19.06 13.38
N LYS A 198 -15.25 -18.63 13.91
CA LYS A 198 -16.52 -18.57 13.20
C LYS A 198 -17.20 -17.22 13.41
N PRO A 199 -18.04 -16.76 12.48
CA PRO A 199 -18.74 -15.48 12.58
C PRO A 199 -19.93 -15.57 13.55
N ASP A 200 -19.65 -15.86 14.83
CA ASP A 200 -20.61 -15.99 15.90
C ASP A 200 -20.11 -15.21 17.13
N LYS A 201 -20.87 -14.21 17.56
CA LYS A 201 -20.51 -13.33 18.70
C LYS A 201 -20.56 -14.06 20.06
N GLU A 202 -21.23 -15.22 20.15
CA GLU A 202 -21.33 -16.00 21.38
C GLU A 202 -20.13 -16.97 21.56
N GLU A 203 -19.36 -17.19 20.51
CA GLU A 203 -18.20 -18.09 20.58
C GLU A 203 -17.00 -17.41 21.25
N LYS A 204 -16.41 -18.09 22.23
CA LYS A 204 -15.18 -17.60 22.86
C LYS A 204 -14.01 -17.83 21.90
N SER A 205 -13.34 -16.74 21.53
CA SER A 205 -12.15 -16.83 20.70
C SER A 205 -10.99 -17.51 21.41
N THR A 206 -10.31 -18.39 20.68
CA THR A 206 -9.02 -18.96 21.07
C THR A 206 -7.86 -18.25 20.37
N LEU A 207 -8.18 -17.27 19.49
CA LEU A 207 -7.21 -16.54 18.70
C LEU A 207 -6.66 -15.34 19.48
N THR A 208 -5.49 -14.91 19.07
CA THR A 208 -4.79 -13.81 19.70
C THR A 208 -5.51 -12.47 19.48
N PRO A 209 -5.78 -11.68 20.53
CA PRO A 209 -6.33 -10.35 20.37
C PRO A 209 -5.36 -9.44 19.63
N LEU A 210 -5.91 -8.59 18.77
CA LEU A 210 -5.21 -7.66 17.89
C LEU A 210 -5.35 -6.24 18.42
N VAL A 211 -4.30 -5.45 18.32
CA VAL A 211 -4.37 -4.02 18.68
C VAL A 211 -4.58 -3.15 17.44
N ALA A 212 -5.06 -1.92 17.66
CA ALA A 212 -5.22 -0.92 16.61
C ALA A 212 -3.93 -0.74 15.78
N GLY A 213 -4.08 -0.65 14.47
CA GLY A 213 -2.98 -0.54 13.53
C GLY A 213 -2.43 -1.87 13.01
N THR A 214 -2.92 -3.02 13.51
CA THR A 214 -2.52 -4.33 12.98
C THR A 214 -3.00 -4.46 11.52
N LEU A 215 -2.07 -4.81 10.63
CA LEU A 215 -2.35 -5.10 9.22
C LEU A 215 -2.65 -6.59 9.05
N LEU A 216 -3.74 -6.85 8.33
CA LEU A 216 -4.19 -8.20 8.00
C LEU A 216 -4.46 -8.29 6.51
N SER A 217 -4.29 -9.46 5.92
CA SER A 217 -4.74 -9.73 4.56
C SER A 217 -6.18 -10.23 4.56
N THR A 218 -6.97 -9.77 3.58
CA THR A 218 -8.33 -10.24 3.34
C THR A 218 -8.34 -11.04 2.04
N PRO A 219 -8.04 -12.36 2.08
CA PRO A 219 -8.05 -13.18 0.87
C PRO A 219 -9.47 -13.30 0.32
N GLU A 220 -9.59 -13.35 -1.01
CA GLU A 220 -10.86 -13.76 -1.63
C GLU A 220 -11.20 -15.18 -1.19
N THR A 221 -12.43 -15.35 -0.71
CA THR A 221 -12.96 -16.66 -0.31
C THR A 221 -14.07 -17.08 -1.25
N ASP A 222 -14.12 -18.36 -1.59
CA ASP A 222 -15.20 -18.95 -2.41
C ASP A 222 -16.55 -18.92 -1.65
N THR A 223 -16.52 -18.81 -0.33
CA THR A 223 -17.71 -18.69 0.51
C THR A 223 -17.99 -17.22 0.82
N PRO A 224 -19.21 -16.73 0.61
CA PRO A 224 -19.57 -15.36 0.94
C PRO A 224 -19.40 -15.13 2.45
N THR A 225 -18.68 -14.07 2.80
CA THR A 225 -18.53 -13.65 4.20
C THR A 225 -19.89 -13.17 4.73
N PRO A 226 -20.35 -13.63 5.90
CA PRO A 226 -21.59 -13.17 6.48
C PRO A 226 -21.62 -11.66 6.66
N GLU A 227 -22.82 -11.06 6.57
CA GLU A 227 -23.01 -9.63 6.73
C GLU A 227 -22.52 -9.15 8.11
N GLY A 228 -21.79 -8.04 8.14
CA GLY A 228 -21.20 -7.49 9.36
C GLY A 228 -19.87 -8.12 9.79
N TRP A 229 -19.30 -9.02 9.00
CA TRP A 229 -18.02 -9.67 9.28
C TRP A 229 -17.01 -9.48 8.14
N VAL A 230 -15.73 -9.49 8.49
CA VAL A 230 -14.62 -9.50 7.53
C VAL A 230 -13.77 -10.73 7.78
N PHE A 231 -13.54 -11.54 6.73
CA PHE A 231 -12.62 -12.67 6.80
C PHE A 231 -11.20 -12.18 6.68
N VAL A 232 -10.35 -12.53 7.63
CA VAL A 232 -8.96 -12.08 7.71
C VAL A 232 -8.01 -13.25 7.90
N ARG A 233 -6.84 -13.15 7.30
CA ARG A 233 -5.74 -14.09 7.52
C ARG A 233 -4.74 -13.49 8.49
N LEU A 234 -4.45 -14.22 9.56
CA LEU A 234 -3.49 -13.82 10.59
C LEU A 234 -2.07 -14.28 10.24
N ASN A 235 -1.95 -15.50 9.71
CA ASN A 235 -0.69 -16.07 9.22
C ASN A 235 -0.97 -17.14 8.15
N ALA A 236 0.05 -17.86 7.67
CA ALA A 236 -0.08 -18.88 6.63
C ALA A 236 -1.08 -20.00 6.94
N THR A 237 -1.32 -20.30 8.23
CA THR A 237 -2.15 -21.43 8.69
C THR A 237 -3.40 -21.00 9.45
N THR A 238 -3.46 -19.76 9.93
CA THR A 238 -4.52 -19.26 10.80
C THR A 238 -5.29 -18.15 10.13
N ALA A 239 -6.59 -18.28 10.10
CA ALA A 239 -7.52 -17.26 9.62
C ALA A 239 -8.72 -17.16 10.58
N GLY A 240 -9.47 -16.08 10.49
CA GLY A 240 -10.63 -15.86 11.34
C GLY A 240 -11.53 -14.75 10.81
N TYR A 241 -12.56 -14.47 11.55
CA TYR A 241 -13.54 -13.42 11.26
C TYR A 241 -13.42 -12.29 12.27
N VAL A 242 -13.47 -11.06 11.80
CA VAL A 242 -13.45 -9.85 12.62
C VAL A 242 -14.70 -9.04 12.32
N PRO A 243 -15.36 -8.42 13.33
CA PRO A 243 -16.49 -7.53 13.08
C PRO A 243 -16.11 -6.39 12.12
N ALA A 244 -16.95 -6.11 11.14
CA ALA A 244 -16.67 -5.08 10.13
C ALA A 244 -16.56 -3.66 10.74
N GLU A 245 -17.18 -3.43 11.88
CA GLU A 245 -17.12 -2.17 12.64
C GLU A 245 -15.75 -1.91 13.31
N GLU A 246 -14.95 -2.98 13.54
CA GLU A 246 -13.66 -2.90 14.22
C GLU A 246 -12.48 -2.73 13.25
N VAL A 247 -12.74 -2.80 11.95
CA VAL A 247 -11.71 -2.82 10.92
C VAL A 247 -12.04 -1.89 9.75
N THR A 248 -11.00 -1.45 9.06
CA THR A 248 -11.14 -0.73 7.80
C THR A 248 -10.49 -1.51 6.68
N VAL A 249 -11.28 -1.93 5.69
CA VAL A 249 -10.78 -2.59 4.47
C VAL A 249 -10.33 -1.53 3.47
N ILE A 250 -9.11 -1.67 2.96
CA ILE A 250 -8.50 -0.80 1.96
C ILE A 250 -8.34 -1.62 0.68
N LYS A 251 -8.98 -1.14 -0.38
CA LYS A 251 -8.95 -1.73 -1.73
C LYS A 251 -8.07 -0.92 -2.64
#